data_998bc2d4b7efdbf0f4bb0237731c4c05
#
_entry.id   998bc2d4b7efdbf0f4bb0237731c4c05
#
_cell.length_a   1.000
_cell.length_b   1.000
_cell.length_c   1.000
_cell.angle_alpha   90.00
_cell.angle_beta   90.00
_cell.angle_gamma   90.00
#
_symmetry.space_group_name_H-M   'P 1'
#
loop_
_entity.id
_entity.type
_entity.pdbx_description
1 polymer ?
#
loop_
_entity_poly.entity_id
_entity_poly.type
_entity_poly.pdbx_seq_one_letter_code
_entity_poly.pdbx_strand_id
1 'polypeptide(L)'
;MKTVRELIKEAESKLDDEHKDVNVAKVLFYHLAKKEPHELYLMMNEEVEPELEKAFLAGMEEYYQGKPIQYIKGCESFFGRDFKVNEDVLIPRYETEELVENILYRIDDYFNDYKEIHLCDVGLSLIHI
;
A
#
# COMPACT_ATOMS: atom_id res chain seq x y z
N MET A 1 8.04 -24.36 13.64
CA MET A 1 7.53 -23.29 12.76
C MET A 1 7.78 -21.96 13.44
N LYS A 2 7.98 -20.91 12.66
CA LYS A 2 8.20 -19.56 13.23
C LYS A 2 6.86 -18.93 13.60
N THR A 3 6.88 -18.10 14.64
CA THR A 3 5.72 -17.26 14.96
C THR A 3 5.70 -16.04 14.06
N VAL A 4 4.53 -15.41 13.95
CA VAL A 4 4.37 -14.14 13.21
C VAL A 4 5.38 -13.10 13.69
N ARG A 5 5.57 -12.99 15.01
CA ARG A 5 6.54 -12.06 15.63
C ARG A 5 7.97 -12.31 15.16
N GLU A 6 8.40 -13.56 15.15
CA GLU A 6 9.76 -13.93 14.75
C GLU A 6 9.99 -13.63 13.28
N LEU A 7 9.05 -13.98 12.42
CA LEU A 7 9.14 -13.73 10.98
C LEU A 7 9.23 -12.24 10.66
N ILE A 8 8.37 -11.43 11.28
CA ILE A 8 8.36 -9.97 11.07
C ILE A 8 9.66 -9.35 11.61
N LYS A 9 10.10 -9.73 12.80
CA LYS A 9 11.33 -9.18 13.40
C LYS A 9 12.59 -9.47 12.59
N GLU A 10 12.69 -10.67 12.02
CA GLU A 10 13.80 -11.01 11.13
C GLU A 10 13.83 -10.11 9.89
N ALA A 11 12.66 -9.88 9.29
CA ALA A 11 12.53 -8.99 8.14
C ALA A 11 12.83 -7.53 8.51
N GLU A 12 12.30 -7.04 9.63
CA GLU A 12 12.57 -5.67 10.13
C GLU A 12 14.07 -5.46 10.40
N SER A 13 14.74 -6.43 11.01
CA SER A 13 16.19 -6.35 11.25
C SER A 13 16.99 -6.23 9.97
N LYS A 14 16.64 -7.02 8.95
CA LYS A 14 17.30 -6.94 7.64
C LYS A 14 17.03 -5.62 6.94
N LEU A 15 15.81 -5.09 7.04
CA LEU A 15 15.46 -3.78 6.48
C LEU A 15 16.23 -2.65 7.15
N ASP A 16 16.36 -2.69 8.47
CA ASP A 16 17.12 -1.71 9.24
C ASP A 16 18.61 -1.72 8.86
N ASP A 17 19.21 -2.90 8.74
CA ASP A 17 20.60 -3.07 8.29
C ASP A 17 20.84 -2.48 6.89
N GLU A 18 19.84 -2.56 6.00
CA GLU A 18 19.90 -2.00 4.66
C GLU A 18 19.42 -0.53 4.57
N HIS A 19 19.12 0.11 5.70
CA HIS A 19 18.57 1.47 5.79
C HIS A 19 17.27 1.66 5.00
N LYS A 20 16.42 0.63 4.98
CA LYS A 20 15.10 0.64 4.33
C LYS A 20 13.98 0.81 5.36
N ASP A 21 12.80 1.12 4.87
CA ASP A 21 11.62 1.29 5.74
C ASP A 21 11.22 -0.04 6.40
N VAL A 22 11.39 -0.13 7.72
CA VAL A 22 11.07 -1.32 8.52
C VAL A 22 9.56 -1.63 8.54
N ASN A 23 8.70 -0.64 8.32
CA ASN A 23 7.25 -0.83 8.34
C ASN A 23 6.76 -1.71 7.18
N VAL A 24 7.53 -1.83 6.12
CA VAL A 24 7.19 -2.65 4.95
C VAL A 24 6.95 -4.10 5.33
N ALA A 25 7.69 -4.64 6.30
CA ALA A 25 7.49 -6.02 6.77
C ALA A 25 6.07 -6.25 7.29
N LYS A 26 5.57 -5.35 8.13
CA LYS A 26 4.20 -5.43 8.65
C LYS A 26 3.15 -5.20 7.56
N VAL A 27 3.36 -4.20 6.73
CA VAL A 27 2.46 -3.87 5.61
C VAL A 27 2.28 -5.06 4.68
N LEU A 28 3.37 -5.71 4.30
CA LEU A 28 3.30 -6.90 3.45
C LEU A 28 2.62 -8.05 4.15
N PHE A 29 2.95 -8.30 5.42
CA PHE A 29 2.39 -9.42 6.16
C PHE A 29 0.86 -9.33 6.29
N TYR A 30 0.32 -8.21 6.78
CA TYR A 30 -1.13 -8.11 6.94
C TYR A 30 -1.88 -8.07 5.60
N HIS A 31 -1.24 -7.56 4.54
CA HIS A 31 -1.81 -7.65 3.19
C HIS A 31 -1.96 -9.11 2.73
N LEU A 32 -0.90 -9.91 2.86
CA LEU A 32 -0.92 -11.33 2.48
C LEU A 32 -1.84 -12.18 3.37
N ALA A 33 -1.86 -11.89 4.67
CA ALA A 33 -2.74 -12.54 5.62
C ALA A 33 -4.22 -12.11 5.48
N LYS A 34 -4.49 -11.06 4.69
CA LYS A 34 -5.82 -10.43 4.57
C LYS A 34 -6.39 -10.01 5.91
N LYS A 35 -5.55 -9.40 6.72
CA LYS A 35 -5.87 -8.92 8.07
C LYS A 35 -5.69 -7.42 8.18
N GLU A 36 -6.47 -6.82 9.07
CA GLU A 36 -6.29 -5.42 9.42
C GLU A 36 -5.09 -5.23 10.37
N PRO A 37 -4.47 -4.03 10.39
CA PRO A 37 -3.30 -3.79 11.24
C PRO A 37 -3.49 -4.13 12.71
N HIS A 38 -4.67 -3.90 13.28
CA HIS A 38 -4.97 -4.23 14.68
C HIS A 38 -5.07 -5.74 14.94
N GLU A 39 -5.51 -6.53 13.97
CA GLU A 39 -5.58 -7.99 14.06
C GLU A 39 -4.18 -8.61 14.09
N LEU A 40 -3.21 -7.98 13.44
CA LEU A 40 -1.84 -8.47 13.45
C LEU A 40 -1.26 -8.57 14.86
N TYR A 41 -1.56 -7.61 15.74
CA TYR A 41 -1.09 -7.64 17.12
C TYR A 41 -1.64 -8.82 17.90
N LEU A 42 -2.85 -9.27 17.60
CA LEU A 42 -3.46 -10.44 18.23
C LEU A 42 -2.79 -11.75 17.77
N MET A 43 -2.32 -11.78 16.53
CA MET A 43 -1.70 -12.96 15.90
C MET A 43 -0.20 -13.11 16.17
N MET A 44 0.45 -12.15 16.82
CA MET A 44 1.92 -12.10 16.92
C MET A 44 2.56 -13.38 17.50
N ASN A 45 1.85 -14.09 18.34
CA ASN A 45 2.34 -15.31 18.98
C ASN A 45 1.85 -16.61 18.31
N GLU A 46 1.07 -16.47 17.23
CA GLU A 46 0.60 -17.62 16.44
C GLU A 46 1.69 -18.10 15.49
N GLU A 47 1.66 -19.37 15.18
CA GLU A 47 2.53 -19.95 14.16
C GLU A 47 2.06 -19.54 12.77
N VAL A 48 3.01 -19.25 11.89
CA VAL A 48 2.71 -18.85 10.51
C VAL A 48 2.47 -20.08 9.66
N GLU A 49 1.40 -20.07 8.87
CA GLU A 49 1.14 -21.10 7.90
C GLU A 49 2.26 -21.15 6.84
N PRO A 50 2.74 -22.35 6.44
CA PRO A 50 3.87 -22.48 5.51
C PRO A 50 3.68 -21.75 4.18
N GLU A 51 2.48 -21.73 3.64
CA GLU A 51 2.18 -21.03 2.39
C GLU A 51 2.27 -19.48 2.56
N LEU A 52 1.80 -18.97 3.71
CA LEU A 52 1.90 -17.56 4.03
C LEU A 52 3.36 -17.15 4.27
N GLU A 53 4.13 -17.96 5.00
CA GLU A 53 5.56 -17.72 5.22
C GLU A 53 6.31 -17.65 3.89
N LYS A 54 6.06 -18.59 2.99
CA LYS A 54 6.68 -18.63 1.67
C LYS A 54 6.34 -17.40 0.83
N ALA A 55 5.06 -17.02 0.80
CA ALA A 55 4.61 -15.83 0.08
C ALA A 55 5.24 -14.53 0.65
N PHE A 56 5.32 -14.45 1.98
CA PHE A 56 5.93 -13.31 2.65
C PHE A 56 7.42 -13.20 2.34
N LEU A 57 8.17 -14.27 2.43
CA LEU A 57 9.61 -14.28 2.14
C LEU A 57 9.87 -13.95 0.66
N ALA A 58 9.07 -14.46 -0.26
CA ALA A 58 9.17 -14.11 -1.68
C ALA A 58 8.92 -12.61 -1.93
N GLY A 59 7.88 -12.04 -1.33
CA GLY A 59 7.59 -10.61 -1.44
C GLY A 59 8.67 -9.72 -0.81
N MET A 60 9.22 -10.12 0.33
CA MET A 60 10.33 -9.41 0.95
C MET A 60 11.59 -9.44 0.08
N GLU A 61 11.88 -10.57 -0.57
CA GLU A 61 13.01 -10.67 -1.49
C GLU A 61 12.86 -9.71 -2.68
N GLU A 62 11.68 -9.62 -3.28
CA GLU A 62 11.40 -8.64 -4.33
C GLU A 62 11.62 -7.20 -3.84
N TYR A 63 11.22 -6.89 -2.62
CA TYR A 63 11.45 -5.58 -2.01
C TYR A 63 12.93 -5.29 -1.78
N TYR A 64 13.71 -6.26 -1.30
CA TYR A 64 15.17 -6.12 -1.14
C TYR A 64 15.88 -5.85 -2.47
N GLN A 65 15.36 -6.40 -3.56
CA GLN A 65 15.85 -6.15 -4.92
C GLN A 65 15.44 -4.78 -5.49
N GLY A 66 14.65 -4.01 -4.76
CA GLY A 66 14.28 -2.64 -5.11
C GLY A 66 12.87 -2.46 -5.67
N LYS A 67 12.05 -3.51 -5.73
CA LYS A 67 10.66 -3.38 -6.18
C LYS A 67 9.81 -2.65 -5.14
N PRO A 68 9.05 -1.59 -5.51
CA PRO A 68 8.18 -0.90 -4.58
C PRO A 68 7.13 -1.83 -3.95
N ILE A 69 6.84 -1.61 -2.66
CA ILE A 69 5.86 -2.43 -1.94
C ILE A 69 4.47 -2.42 -2.61
N GLN A 70 4.07 -1.31 -3.19
CA GLN A 70 2.80 -1.18 -3.89
C GLN A 70 2.71 -2.12 -5.09
N TYR A 71 3.78 -2.29 -5.85
CA TYR A 71 3.82 -3.22 -6.97
C TYR A 71 3.85 -4.69 -6.51
N ILE A 72 4.48 -4.98 -5.37
CA ILE A 72 4.46 -6.31 -4.77
C ILE A 72 3.04 -6.67 -4.30
N LYS A 73 2.35 -5.73 -3.65
CA LYS A 73 0.96 -5.88 -3.24
C LYS A 73 -0.02 -5.89 -4.42
N GLY A 74 0.33 -5.21 -5.51
CA GLY A 74 -0.54 -5.03 -6.67
C GLY A 74 -1.65 -4.00 -6.48
N CYS A 75 -1.63 -3.24 -5.40
CA CYS A 75 -2.64 -2.22 -5.10
C CYS A 75 -2.05 -1.07 -4.27
N GLU A 76 -2.67 0.08 -4.37
CA GLU A 76 -2.42 1.25 -3.53
C GLU A 76 -3.73 1.93 -3.17
N SER A 77 -3.85 2.34 -1.92
CA SER A 77 -4.98 3.14 -1.47
C SER A 77 -4.81 4.59 -1.89
N PHE A 78 -5.85 5.15 -2.49
CA PHE A 78 -5.90 6.55 -2.89
C PHE A 78 -7.29 7.10 -2.61
N PHE A 79 -7.37 8.15 -1.81
CA PHE A 79 -8.62 8.81 -1.41
C PHE A 79 -9.70 7.82 -0.92
N GLY A 80 -9.29 6.89 -0.05
CA GLY A 80 -10.16 5.87 0.54
C GLY A 80 -10.59 4.74 -0.38
N ARG A 81 -9.97 4.62 -1.56
CA ARG A 81 -10.24 3.54 -2.52
C ARG A 81 -8.96 2.80 -2.87
N ASP A 82 -9.09 1.50 -3.09
CA ASP A 82 -7.98 0.68 -3.53
C ASP A 82 -7.92 0.62 -5.06
N PHE A 83 -6.77 1.02 -5.60
CA PHE A 83 -6.49 0.98 -7.03
C PHE A 83 -5.48 -0.12 -7.33
N LYS A 84 -5.72 -0.88 -8.39
CA LYS A 84 -4.73 -1.82 -8.90
C LYS A 84 -3.56 -1.07 -9.50
N VAL A 85 -2.36 -1.47 -9.12
CA VAL A 85 -1.12 -0.90 -9.66
C VAL A 85 -0.18 -2.02 -10.13
N ASN A 86 0.62 -1.71 -11.13
CA ASN A 86 1.70 -2.55 -11.64
C ASN A 86 2.81 -1.65 -12.19
N GLU A 87 3.84 -2.24 -12.77
CA GLU A 87 5.01 -1.51 -13.29
C GLU A 87 4.67 -0.54 -14.44
N ASP A 88 3.50 -0.68 -15.06
CA ASP A 88 3.07 0.16 -16.18
C ASP A 88 2.35 1.45 -15.74
N VAL A 89 2.07 1.61 -14.46
CA VAL A 89 1.37 2.77 -13.91
C VAL A 89 2.17 3.43 -12.79
N LEU A 90 2.08 4.77 -12.72
CA LEU A 90 2.62 5.51 -11.60
C LEU A 90 1.81 5.22 -10.33
N ILE A 91 2.50 4.95 -9.23
CA ILE A 91 1.87 4.78 -7.93
C ILE A 91 1.19 6.09 -7.52
N PRO A 92 -0.12 6.08 -7.20
CA PRO A 92 -0.82 7.26 -6.72
C PRO A 92 -0.14 7.84 -5.48
N ARG A 93 -0.01 9.15 -5.43
CA ARG A 93 0.69 9.86 -4.35
C ARG A 93 -0.28 10.56 -3.42
N TYR A 94 0.08 10.62 -2.16
CA TYR A 94 -0.71 11.28 -1.12
C TYR A 94 -0.95 12.77 -1.43
N GLU A 95 0.03 13.46 -1.97
CA GLU A 95 -0.09 14.88 -2.33
C GLU A 95 -1.19 15.14 -3.37
N THR A 96 -1.46 14.16 -4.23
CA THR A 96 -2.54 14.25 -5.22
C THR A 96 -3.93 14.13 -4.57
N GLU A 97 -4.04 13.48 -3.41
CA GLU A 97 -5.28 13.44 -2.63
C GLU A 97 -5.70 14.85 -2.18
N GLU A 98 -4.75 15.72 -1.82
CA GLU A 98 -5.03 17.11 -1.48
C GLU A 98 -5.63 17.88 -2.65
N LEU A 99 -5.18 17.61 -3.87
CA LEU A 99 -5.77 18.19 -5.08
C LEU A 99 -7.23 17.77 -5.24
N VAL A 100 -7.52 16.48 -5.08
CA VAL A 100 -8.90 15.95 -5.14
C VAL A 100 -9.78 16.60 -4.08
N GLU A 101 -9.31 16.70 -2.85
CA GLU A 101 -10.02 17.33 -1.75
C GLU A 101 -10.33 18.82 -2.05
N ASN A 102 -9.35 19.57 -2.54
CA ASN A 102 -9.53 20.94 -2.94
C ASN A 102 -10.56 21.10 -4.06
N ILE A 103 -10.56 20.19 -5.04
CA ILE A 103 -11.56 20.20 -6.12
C ILE A 103 -12.96 19.99 -5.55
N LEU A 104 -13.14 19.05 -4.63
CA LEU A 104 -14.43 18.77 -3.98
C LEU A 104 -14.94 19.99 -3.20
N TYR A 105 -14.07 20.66 -2.43
CA TYR A 105 -14.44 21.89 -1.74
C TYR A 105 -14.85 23.01 -2.73
N ARG A 106 -14.15 23.17 -3.85
CA ARG A 106 -14.49 24.16 -4.88
C ARG A 106 -15.83 23.84 -5.54
N ILE A 107 -16.14 22.58 -5.75
CA ILE A 107 -17.44 22.15 -6.29
C ILE A 107 -18.54 22.54 -5.31
N ASP A 108 -18.37 22.25 -4.02
CA ASP A 108 -19.32 22.63 -3.00
C ASP A 108 -19.51 24.14 -2.88
N ASP A 109 -18.43 24.91 -2.93
CA ASP A 109 -18.46 26.36 -2.76
C ASP A 109 -19.08 27.10 -3.96
N TYR A 110 -18.78 26.68 -5.17
CA TYR A 110 -19.13 27.43 -6.39
C TYR A 110 -20.21 26.79 -7.26
N PHE A 111 -20.47 25.49 -7.10
CA PHE A 111 -21.36 24.74 -7.97
C PHE A 111 -22.47 23.99 -7.22
N ASN A 112 -22.69 24.28 -5.97
CA ASN A 112 -23.65 23.59 -5.12
C ASN A 112 -25.09 23.67 -5.65
N ASP A 113 -25.45 24.78 -6.34
CA ASP A 113 -26.78 25.01 -6.89
C ASP A 113 -27.00 24.35 -8.27
N TYR A 114 -25.97 23.77 -8.85
CA TYR A 114 -26.03 23.14 -10.18
C TYR A 114 -26.45 21.66 -10.08
N LYS A 115 -27.39 21.27 -10.93
CA LYS A 115 -27.85 19.87 -10.99
C LYS A 115 -26.90 18.95 -11.74
N GLU A 116 -26.07 19.52 -12.60
CA GLU A 116 -25.12 18.80 -13.43
C GLU A 116 -23.84 19.61 -13.54
N ILE A 117 -22.72 18.94 -13.38
CA ILE A 117 -21.39 19.51 -13.46
C ILE A 117 -20.57 18.66 -14.42
N HIS A 118 -19.94 19.29 -15.41
CA HIS A 118 -18.99 18.65 -16.30
C HIS A 118 -17.57 18.93 -15.81
N LEU A 119 -16.84 17.89 -15.48
CA LEU A 119 -15.46 17.97 -15.03
C LEU A 119 -14.55 17.29 -16.04
N CYS A 120 -13.49 17.97 -16.46
CA CYS A 120 -12.49 17.41 -17.36
C CYS A 120 -11.14 17.35 -16.63
N ASP A 121 -10.56 16.18 -16.62
CA ASP A 121 -9.22 15.95 -16.12
C ASP A 121 -8.27 15.77 -17.29
N VAL A 122 -7.26 16.65 -17.39
CA VAL A 122 -6.30 16.65 -18.49
C VAL A 122 -4.92 16.29 -17.98
N GLY A 123 -4.34 15.22 -18.54
CA GLY A 123 -2.98 14.81 -18.23
C GLY A 123 -2.82 13.99 -16.96
N LEU A 124 -3.90 13.52 -16.36
CA LEU A 124 -3.86 12.59 -15.26
C LEU A 124 -3.55 11.19 -15.78
N SER A 125 -2.38 11.05 -16.39
CA SER A 125 -1.87 9.73 -16.75
C SER A 125 -1.13 9.15 -15.55
N LEU A 126 -1.57 8.00 -15.09
CA LEU A 126 -0.87 7.18 -14.13
C LEU A 126 0.25 6.37 -14.79
N ILE A 127 0.68 6.78 -15.98
CA ILE A 127 1.73 6.08 -16.71
C ILE A 127 3.07 6.40 -16.07
N HIS A 128 3.80 5.35 -15.75
CA HIS A 128 5.20 5.44 -15.37
C HIS A 128 6.03 5.82 -16.62
N ILE A 129 6.62 6.98 -16.59
CA ILE A 129 7.55 7.43 -17.62
C ILE A 129 8.96 7.04 -17.21
#